data_f3d24807915fdd81b9f09417758fecaa
#
_entry.id   f3d24807915fdd81b9f09417758fecaa
#
_cell.length_a   1.000
_cell.length_b   1.000
_cell.length_c   1.000
_cell.angle_alpha   90.00
_cell.angle_beta   90.00
_cell.angle_gamma   90.00
#
_symmetry.space_group_name_H-M   'P 1'
#
loop_
_entity.id
_entity.type
_entity.pdbx_description
1 polymer ?
#
loop_
_entity_poly.entity_id
_entity_poly.type
_entity_poly.pdbx_seq_one_letter_code
_entity_poly.pdbx_strand_id
1 'polypeptide(L)'
;QLHRRQRQMCIRDRSRYAKKRKIEVNSVYLRNLKTKIFNNYLKKHQLKLRPGVKNLISLCKKENIKIAFVSSTSTNNINAILYCLRNSINKRDFNFIGNAKLVKKYKPNPDIYLLALKKLNLKSNDCLAIEDSQESLNSARRAKIKCIIFPGKFHSSKKFIGAYKKVYQLNKNIILR
;
A
#
# COMPACT_ATOMS: atom_id res chain seq x y z
N GLN A 1 18.61 -17.30 5.62
CA GLN A 1 18.58 -15.81 5.65
C GLN A 1 18.47 -15.17 4.26
N LEU A 2 19.03 -15.77 3.22
CA LEU A 2 18.94 -15.24 1.83
C LEU A 2 17.49 -15.14 1.33
N HIS A 3 16.66 -16.14 1.58
CA HIS A 3 15.26 -16.17 1.15
C HIS A 3 14.36 -15.10 1.82
N ARG A 4 14.68 -14.65 3.04
CA ARG A 4 13.92 -13.59 3.72
C ARG A 4 14.18 -12.20 3.14
N ARG A 5 15.40 -11.91 2.68
CA ARG A 5 15.73 -10.63 2.05
C ARG A 5 15.23 -10.49 0.61
N GLN A 6 15.10 -11.59 -0.11
CA GLN A 6 14.67 -11.59 -1.52
C GLN A 6 13.18 -11.27 -1.74
N ARG A 7 12.31 -11.50 -0.76
CA ARG A 7 10.86 -11.29 -0.91
C ARG A 7 10.40 -9.84 -0.92
N GLN A 8 11.27 -8.89 -0.59
CA GLN A 8 10.93 -7.48 -0.40
C GLN A 8 11.59 -6.51 -1.35
N MET A 9 12.41 -6.99 -2.28
CA MET A 9 13.08 -6.11 -3.22
C MET A 9 12.10 -5.58 -4.26
N CYS A 10 11.97 -4.24 -4.35
CA CYS A 10 11.28 -3.60 -5.46
C CYS A 10 12.03 -3.90 -6.77
N ILE A 11 11.41 -3.60 -7.93
CA ILE A 11 12.03 -3.87 -9.24
C ILE A 11 13.41 -3.20 -9.35
N ARG A 12 13.54 -2.01 -8.79
CA ARG A 12 14.79 -1.24 -8.76
C ARG A 12 15.87 -1.93 -7.93
N ASP A 13 15.52 -2.53 -6.79
CA ASP A 13 16.45 -3.26 -5.95
C ASP A 13 16.87 -4.57 -6.59
N ARG A 14 15.97 -5.23 -7.32
CA ARG A 14 16.29 -6.44 -8.09
C ARG A 14 17.27 -6.16 -9.22
N SER A 15 17.06 -5.09 -9.98
CA SER A 15 17.99 -4.67 -11.03
C SER A 15 19.36 -4.31 -10.44
N ARG A 16 19.39 -3.61 -9.30
CA ARG A 16 20.65 -3.28 -8.60
C ARG A 16 21.34 -4.54 -8.08
N TYR A 17 20.60 -5.49 -7.51
CA TYR A 17 21.12 -6.77 -7.02
C TYR A 17 21.67 -7.62 -8.16
N ALA A 18 20.94 -7.73 -9.27
CA ALA A 18 21.35 -8.46 -10.46
C ALA A 18 22.63 -7.84 -11.07
N LYS A 19 22.66 -6.51 -11.22
CA LYS A 19 23.85 -5.77 -11.70
C LYS A 19 25.07 -6.03 -10.80
N LYS A 20 24.89 -6.00 -9.47
CA LYS A 20 25.98 -6.26 -8.51
C LYS A 20 26.53 -7.69 -8.65
N ARG A 21 25.71 -8.64 -9.10
CA ARG A 21 26.10 -10.04 -9.29
C ARG A 21 26.37 -10.43 -10.74
N LYS A 22 26.40 -9.47 -11.66
CA LYS A 22 26.58 -9.68 -13.10
C LYS A 22 25.54 -10.68 -13.69
N ILE A 23 24.31 -10.66 -13.16
CA ILE A 23 23.21 -11.51 -13.64
C ILE A 23 22.33 -10.66 -14.55
N GLU A 24 22.15 -11.09 -15.81
CA GLU A 24 21.16 -10.48 -16.67
C GLU A 24 19.74 -10.80 -16.21
N VAL A 25 18.94 -9.75 -16.01
CA VAL A 25 17.57 -9.88 -15.56
C VAL A 25 16.63 -9.06 -16.42
N ASN A 26 15.76 -9.73 -17.15
CA ASN A 26 14.66 -9.07 -17.83
C ASN A 26 13.61 -8.61 -16.80
N SER A 27 13.64 -7.33 -16.47
CA SER A 27 12.74 -6.71 -15.46
C SER A 27 11.27 -6.80 -15.85
N VAL A 28 10.94 -6.79 -17.14
CA VAL A 28 9.57 -6.93 -17.66
C VAL A 28 9.07 -8.34 -17.45
N TYR A 29 9.88 -9.34 -17.81
CA TYR A 29 9.57 -10.75 -17.59
C TYR A 29 9.31 -11.04 -16.10
N LEU A 30 10.19 -10.58 -15.21
CA LEU A 30 10.02 -10.78 -13.76
C LEU A 30 8.76 -10.08 -13.21
N ARG A 31 8.41 -8.92 -13.75
CA ARG A 31 7.17 -8.23 -13.38
C ARG A 31 5.96 -9.05 -13.79
N ASN A 32 5.94 -9.55 -15.01
CA ASN A 32 4.85 -10.35 -15.55
C ASN A 32 4.71 -11.67 -14.80
N LEU A 33 5.83 -12.35 -14.54
CA LEU A 33 5.86 -13.59 -13.77
C LEU A 33 5.33 -13.36 -12.34
N LYS A 34 5.79 -12.30 -11.66
CA LYS A 34 5.27 -11.93 -10.34
C LYS A 34 3.76 -11.70 -10.37
N THR A 35 3.26 -10.98 -11.39
CA THR A 35 1.83 -10.70 -11.54
C THR A 35 1.04 -11.99 -11.76
N LYS A 36 1.54 -12.88 -12.62
CA LYS A 36 0.93 -14.21 -12.88
C LYS A 36 0.85 -15.05 -11.60
N ILE A 37 1.97 -15.15 -10.86
CA ILE A 37 2.01 -15.90 -9.60
C ILE A 37 1.05 -15.29 -8.58
N PHE A 38 1.03 -13.97 -8.44
CA PHE A 38 0.15 -13.27 -7.52
C PHE A 38 -1.33 -13.52 -7.86
N ASN A 39 -1.72 -13.39 -9.11
CA ASN A 39 -3.10 -13.61 -9.55
C ASN A 39 -3.52 -15.09 -9.37
N ASN A 40 -2.63 -16.04 -9.63
CA ASN A 40 -2.89 -17.45 -9.37
C ASN A 40 -3.05 -17.72 -7.87
N TYR A 41 -2.23 -17.08 -7.02
CA TYR A 41 -2.39 -17.16 -5.58
C TYR A 41 -3.75 -16.64 -5.12
N LEU A 42 -4.18 -15.47 -5.63
CA LEU A 42 -5.47 -14.87 -5.32
C LEU A 42 -6.66 -15.76 -5.71
N LYS A 43 -6.54 -16.50 -6.83
CA LYS A 43 -7.59 -17.44 -7.26
C LYS A 43 -7.71 -18.65 -6.35
N LYS A 44 -6.58 -19.12 -5.80
CA LYS A 44 -6.52 -20.33 -4.96
C LYS A 44 -6.78 -20.07 -3.48
N HIS A 45 -6.54 -18.85 -3.01
CA HIS A 45 -6.59 -18.50 -1.60
C HIS A 45 -7.56 -17.35 -1.35
N GLN A 46 -8.44 -17.54 -0.38
CA GLN A 46 -9.36 -16.50 0.04
C GLN A 46 -8.60 -15.39 0.79
N LEU A 47 -8.61 -14.18 0.25
CA LEU A 47 -8.11 -13.01 0.97
C LEU A 47 -9.07 -12.64 2.10
N LYS A 48 -8.47 -12.30 3.24
CA LYS A 48 -9.21 -11.72 4.38
C LYS A 48 -8.65 -10.35 4.69
N LEU A 49 -9.53 -9.43 5.03
CA LEU A 49 -9.11 -8.13 5.55
C LEU A 49 -8.37 -8.33 6.87
N ARG A 50 -7.37 -7.50 7.09
CA ARG A 50 -6.68 -7.46 8.38
C ARG A 50 -7.62 -6.91 9.47
N PRO A 51 -7.41 -7.29 10.74
CA PRO A 51 -8.27 -6.89 11.86
C PRO A 51 -8.49 -5.37 11.91
N GLY A 52 -9.74 -4.95 12.04
CA GLY A 52 -10.16 -3.57 12.17
C GLY A 52 -10.32 -2.80 10.85
N VAL A 53 -9.81 -3.29 9.70
CA VAL A 53 -9.91 -2.56 8.41
C VAL A 53 -11.34 -2.32 7.99
N LYS A 54 -12.20 -3.35 8.04
CA LYS A 54 -13.63 -3.21 7.66
C LYS A 54 -14.33 -2.19 8.56
N ASN A 55 -14.14 -2.30 9.88
CA ASN A 55 -14.76 -1.41 10.85
C ASN A 55 -14.31 0.05 10.66
N LEU A 56 -13.03 0.25 10.35
CA LEU A 56 -12.49 1.58 10.10
C LEU A 56 -13.10 2.20 8.83
N ILE A 57 -13.21 1.44 7.74
CA ILE A 57 -13.86 1.88 6.49
C ILE A 57 -15.33 2.22 6.74
N SER A 58 -16.06 1.37 7.47
CA SER A 58 -17.46 1.62 7.83
C SER A 58 -17.62 2.89 8.68
N LEU A 59 -16.71 3.11 9.62
CA LEU A 59 -16.71 4.33 10.43
C LEU A 59 -16.44 5.57 9.58
N CYS A 60 -15.43 5.54 8.70
CA CYS A 60 -15.14 6.64 7.81
C CYS A 60 -16.37 7.02 6.95
N LYS A 61 -17.09 6.02 6.44
CA LYS A 61 -18.32 6.25 5.67
C LYS A 61 -19.41 6.88 6.52
N LYS A 62 -19.62 6.40 7.74
CA LYS A 62 -20.60 6.95 8.67
C LYS A 62 -20.32 8.41 9.01
N GLU A 63 -19.05 8.74 9.21
CA GLU A 63 -18.59 10.09 9.58
C GLU A 63 -18.28 10.97 8.35
N ASN A 64 -18.67 10.54 7.13
CA ASN A 64 -18.39 11.26 5.87
C ASN A 64 -16.91 11.58 5.62
N ILE A 65 -16.00 10.77 6.17
CA ILE A 65 -14.55 10.91 5.97
C ILE A 65 -14.18 10.30 4.63
N LYS A 66 -13.54 11.08 3.77
CA LYS A 66 -13.08 10.62 2.46
C LYS A 66 -11.98 9.56 2.59
N ILE A 67 -12.10 8.50 1.81
CA ILE A 67 -11.15 7.36 1.83
C ILE A 67 -10.44 7.26 0.49
N ALA A 68 -9.09 7.18 0.53
CA ALA A 68 -8.27 6.87 -0.63
C ALA A 68 -7.57 5.53 -0.47
N PHE A 69 -7.59 4.70 -1.52
CA PHE A 69 -6.74 3.52 -1.63
C PHE A 69 -5.58 3.83 -2.58
N VAL A 70 -4.35 3.99 -2.06
CA VAL A 70 -3.18 4.36 -2.86
C VAL A 70 -2.12 3.26 -2.86
N SER A 71 -1.73 2.81 -4.05
CA SER A 71 -0.82 1.67 -4.22
C SER A 71 0.18 1.90 -5.37
N SER A 72 1.38 1.34 -5.23
CA SER A 72 2.38 1.27 -6.30
C SER A 72 2.19 0.06 -7.23
N THR A 73 1.05 -0.64 -7.13
CA THR A 73 0.74 -1.77 -8.00
C THR A 73 -0.10 -1.36 -9.21
N SER A 74 -0.28 -2.29 -10.17
CA SER A 74 -1.09 -2.06 -11.35
C SER A 74 -2.59 -2.04 -11.05
N THR A 75 -3.37 -1.40 -11.91
CA THR A 75 -4.84 -1.41 -11.85
C THR A 75 -5.40 -2.84 -11.82
N ASN A 76 -4.84 -3.75 -12.64
CA ASN A 76 -5.28 -5.14 -12.68
C ASN A 76 -5.11 -5.84 -11.34
N ASN A 77 -3.99 -5.61 -10.64
CA ASN A 77 -3.77 -6.19 -9.32
C ASN A 77 -4.74 -5.60 -8.27
N ILE A 78 -5.01 -4.29 -8.33
CA ILE A 78 -6.01 -3.66 -7.45
C ILE A 78 -7.40 -4.26 -7.69
N ASN A 79 -7.79 -4.40 -8.96
CA ASN A 79 -9.08 -5.01 -9.32
C ASN A 79 -9.17 -6.45 -8.81
N ALA A 80 -8.12 -7.26 -8.97
CA ALA A 80 -8.08 -8.62 -8.49
C ALA A 80 -8.20 -8.71 -6.96
N ILE A 81 -7.51 -7.83 -6.23
CA ILE A 81 -7.59 -7.75 -4.75
C ILE A 81 -9.03 -7.38 -4.33
N LEU A 82 -9.61 -6.32 -4.91
CA LEU A 82 -10.96 -5.87 -4.56
C LEU A 82 -12.02 -6.90 -4.94
N TYR A 83 -11.84 -7.63 -6.05
CA TYR A 83 -12.70 -8.75 -6.40
C TYR A 83 -12.65 -9.87 -5.36
N CYS A 84 -11.46 -10.25 -4.88
CA CYS A 84 -11.33 -11.24 -3.82
C CYS A 84 -11.95 -10.80 -2.48
N LEU A 85 -11.97 -9.50 -2.22
CA LEU A 85 -12.50 -8.90 -0.99
C LEU A 85 -13.94 -8.40 -1.12
N ARG A 86 -14.63 -8.65 -2.24
CA ARG A 86 -15.93 -8.04 -2.59
C ARG A 86 -17.04 -8.25 -1.56
N ASN A 87 -16.96 -9.32 -0.77
CA ASN A 87 -17.92 -9.59 0.32
C ASN A 87 -17.64 -8.73 1.58
N SER A 88 -16.55 -7.98 1.60
CA SER A 88 -16.14 -7.17 2.75
C SER A 88 -15.96 -5.70 2.40
N ILE A 89 -15.36 -5.41 1.25
CA ILE A 89 -15.11 -4.07 0.70
C ILE A 89 -15.20 -4.09 -0.82
N ASN A 90 -15.49 -2.95 -1.43
CA ASN A 90 -15.55 -2.79 -2.89
C ASN A 90 -15.03 -1.41 -3.34
N LYS A 91 -15.01 -1.16 -4.65
CA LYS A 91 -14.52 0.11 -5.20
C LYS A 91 -15.28 1.34 -4.71
N ARG A 92 -16.59 1.21 -4.45
CA ARG A 92 -17.44 2.33 -4.01
C ARG A 92 -17.17 2.77 -2.59
N ASP A 93 -16.40 1.98 -1.82
CA ASP A 93 -15.95 2.36 -0.49
C ASP A 93 -14.82 3.40 -0.50
N PHE A 94 -14.26 3.70 -1.68
CA PHE A 94 -13.13 4.61 -1.84
C PHE A 94 -13.51 5.79 -2.74
N ASN A 95 -13.27 7.01 -2.26
CA ASN A 95 -13.45 8.24 -3.04
C ASN A 95 -12.33 8.43 -4.08
N PHE A 96 -11.18 7.78 -3.88
CA PHE A 96 -10.09 7.75 -4.84
C PHE A 96 -9.32 6.43 -4.76
N ILE A 97 -8.98 5.86 -5.94
CA ILE A 97 -8.12 4.68 -6.06
C ILE A 97 -6.92 5.05 -6.92
N GLY A 98 -5.75 5.18 -6.26
CA GLY A 98 -4.47 5.48 -6.89
C GLY A 98 -3.68 4.22 -7.21
N ASN A 99 -3.08 4.18 -8.39
CA ASN A 99 -2.27 3.05 -8.86
C ASN A 99 -0.99 3.53 -9.56
N ALA A 100 -0.09 2.60 -9.88
CA ALA A 100 1.21 2.89 -10.48
C ALA A 100 1.13 3.66 -11.83
N LYS A 101 0.06 3.51 -12.61
CA LYS A 101 -0.06 4.17 -13.92
C LYS A 101 -0.38 5.66 -13.82
N LEU A 102 -0.86 6.12 -12.68
CA LEU A 102 -1.30 7.50 -12.49
C LEU A 102 -0.16 8.47 -12.12
N VAL A 103 1.05 7.96 -11.87
CA VAL A 103 2.18 8.77 -11.42
C VAL A 103 3.47 8.38 -12.13
N LYS A 104 4.35 9.36 -12.33
CA LYS A 104 5.67 9.14 -12.95
C LYS A 104 6.67 8.55 -11.95
N LYS A 105 6.64 8.99 -10.71
CA LYS A 105 7.55 8.53 -9.65
C LYS A 105 6.79 7.72 -8.62
N TYR A 106 7.22 6.47 -8.42
CA TYR A 106 6.61 5.57 -7.45
C TYR A 106 7.09 5.85 -6.02
N LYS A 107 6.39 5.29 -5.03
CA LYS A 107 6.88 5.28 -3.65
C LYS A 107 8.36 4.83 -3.62
N PRO A 108 9.23 5.49 -2.88
CA PRO A 108 8.99 6.42 -1.78
C PRO A 108 8.79 7.90 -2.17
N ASN A 109 8.61 8.24 -3.47
CA ASN A 109 8.24 9.60 -3.86
C ASN A 109 6.78 9.88 -3.49
N PRO A 110 6.43 11.17 -3.22
CA PRO A 110 5.11 11.53 -2.71
C PRO A 110 4.00 11.56 -3.76
N ASP A 111 4.32 11.40 -5.04
CA ASP A 111 3.46 11.69 -6.18
C ASP A 111 2.05 11.11 -6.05
N ILE A 112 1.92 9.85 -5.61
CA ILE A 112 0.61 9.19 -5.49
C ILE A 112 -0.24 9.79 -4.37
N TYR A 113 0.38 10.26 -3.28
CA TYR A 113 -0.31 10.94 -2.19
C TYR A 113 -0.71 12.37 -2.58
N LEU A 114 0.20 13.11 -3.24
CA LEU A 114 -0.10 14.44 -3.76
C LEU A 114 -1.25 14.40 -4.77
N LEU A 115 -1.27 13.37 -5.63
CA LEU A 115 -2.39 13.15 -6.55
C LEU A 115 -3.69 12.86 -5.80
N ALA A 116 -3.65 12.03 -4.75
CA ALA A 116 -4.83 11.73 -3.93
C ALA A 116 -5.37 13.00 -3.26
N LEU A 117 -4.51 13.81 -2.64
CA LEU A 117 -4.88 15.11 -2.04
C LEU A 117 -5.56 16.01 -3.06
N LYS A 118 -4.95 16.16 -4.25
CA LYS A 118 -5.51 16.98 -5.35
C LYS A 118 -6.89 16.46 -5.78
N LYS A 119 -7.05 15.15 -6.01
CA LYS A 119 -8.30 14.55 -6.48
C LYS A 119 -9.42 14.63 -5.45
N LEU A 120 -9.09 14.60 -4.18
CA LEU A 120 -10.06 14.67 -3.08
C LEU A 120 -10.29 16.12 -2.60
N ASN A 121 -9.53 17.08 -3.11
CA ASN A 121 -9.52 18.47 -2.64
C ASN A 121 -9.31 18.55 -1.12
N LEU A 122 -8.20 17.96 -0.64
CA LEU A 122 -7.84 17.90 0.79
C LEU A 122 -6.44 18.46 1.01
N LYS A 123 -6.22 19.06 2.19
CA LYS A 123 -4.90 19.45 2.67
C LYS A 123 -4.21 18.28 3.37
N SER A 124 -2.90 18.22 3.32
CA SER A 124 -2.12 17.13 3.94
C SER A 124 -2.33 17.04 5.46
N ASN A 125 -2.52 18.16 6.13
CA ASN A 125 -2.74 18.21 7.59
C ASN A 125 -4.11 17.64 8.00
N ASP A 126 -5.08 17.62 7.10
CA ASP A 126 -6.42 17.07 7.34
C ASP A 126 -6.48 15.55 7.03
N CYS A 127 -5.34 14.96 6.69
CA CYS A 127 -5.25 13.58 6.26
C CYS A 127 -4.37 12.73 7.16
N LEU A 128 -4.73 11.46 7.24
CA LEU A 128 -3.96 10.42 7.91
C LEU A 128 -3.71 9.27 6.94
N ALA A 129 -2.45 8.88 6.78
CA ALA A 129 -2.10 7.70 6.02
C ALA A 129 -1.93 6.48 6.95
N ILE A 130 -2.31 5.30 6.47
CA ILE A 130 -2.06 4.03 7.14
C ILE A 130 -1.25 3.16 6.18
N GLU A 131 -0.05 2.78 6.58
CA GLU A 131 0.91 2.08 5.73
C GLU A 131 1.58 0.90 6.45
N ASP A 132 2.19 0.00 5.67
CA ASP A 132 2.79 -1.23 6.20
C ASP A 132 4.31 -1.30 6.03
N SER A 133 4.90 -0.39 5.29
CA SER A 133 6.32 -0.41 4.92
C SER A 133 7.01 0.95 5.09
N GLN A 134 8.33 0.95 5.31
CA GLN A 134 9.13 2.16 5.42
C GLN A 134 9.09 3.00 4.11
N GLU A 135 9.07 2.34 2.97
CA GLU A 135 8.99 2.99 1.67
C GLU A 135 7.69 3.80 1.52
N SER A 136 6.57 3.19 1.88
CA SER A 136 5.26 3.83 1.84
C SER A 136 5.11 4.93 2.90
N LEU A 137 5.65 4.71 4.10
CA LEU A 137 5.75 5.73 5.14
C LEU A 137 6.52 6.97 4.65
N ASN A 138 7.68 6.76 4.01
CA ASN A 138 8.47 7.86 3.46
C ASN A 138 7.72 8.63 2.37
N SER A 139 6.92 7.94 1.57
CA SER A 139 6.08 8.55 0.54
C SER A 139 5.00 9.47 1.16
N ALA A 140 4.27 9.00 2.18
CA ALA A 140 3.27 9.79 2.90
C ALA A 140 3.91 11.01 3.60
N ARG A 141 5.03 10.80 4.30
CA ARG A 141 5.76 11.88 4.98
C ARG A 141 6.27 12.96 4.03
N ARG A 142 6.77 12.59 2.86
CA ARG A 142 7.19 13.56 1.82
C ARG A 142 6.01 14.35 1.25
N ALA A 143 4.80 13.80 1.30
CA ALA A 143 3.56 14.52 1.01
C ALA A 143 3.05 15.33 2.22
N LYS A 144 3.81 15.40 3.33
CA LYS A 144 3.47 16.08 4.59
C LYS A 144 2.21 15.50 5.28
N ILE A 145 1.89 14.24 5.02
CA ILE A 145 0.76 13.53 5.65
C ILE A 145 1.27 12.77 6.87
N LYS A 146 0.60 12.93 8.01
CA LYS A 146 0.82 12.06 9.19
C LYS A 146 0.59 10.61 8.79
N CYS A 147 1.48 9.70 9.22
CA CYS A 147 1.39 8.31 8.81
C CYS A 147 1.49 7.35 10.00
N ILE A 148 0.46 6.53 10.16
CA ILE A 148 0.45 5.40 11.08
C ILE A 148 0.99 4.18 10.35
N ILE A 149 1.83 3.42 11.04
CA ILE A 149 2.30 2.13 10.55
C ILE A 149 1.47 1.00 11.16
N PHE A 150 0.88 0.21 10.25
CA PHE A 150 0.16 -1.02 10.54
C PHE A 150 0.90 -2.18 9.84
N PRO A 151 2.01 -2.68 10.43
CA PRO A 151 2.90 -3.60 9.75
C PRO A 151 2.29 -4.99 9.62
N GLY A 152 2.54 -5.67 8.50
CA GLY A 152 2.24 -7.10 8.37
C GLY A 152 3.17 -7.95 9.24
N LYS A 153 2.84 -9.25 9.40
CA LYS A 153 3.61 -10.20 10.22
C LYS A 153 5.12 -10.16 9.96
N PHE A 154 5.53 -10.03 8.69
CA PHE A 154 6.95 -10.00 8.29
C PHE A 154 7.69 -8.70 8.63
N HIS A 155 6.98 -7.66 9.01
CA HIS A 155 7.52 -6.34 9.33
C HIS A 155 7.26 -5.93 10.79
N SER A 156 6.60 -6.79 11.56
CA SER A 156 6.17 -6.46 12.93
C SER A 156 7.33 -6.09 13.85
N SER A 157 8.49 -6.73 13.70
CA SER A 157 9.70 -6.46 14.47
C SER A 157 10.53 -5.27 13.98
N LYS A 158 10.21 -4.69 12.79
CA LYS A 158 11.00 -3.58 12.24
C LYS A 158 10.73 -2.26 12.96
N LYS A 159 11.77 -1.46 13.11
CA LYS A 159 11.64 -0.03 13.44
C LYS A 159 11.20 0.74 12.19
N PHE A 160 10.32 1.72 12.37
CA PHE A 160 9.82 2.59 11.32
C PHE A 160 10.15 4.04 11.68
N ILE A 161 11.16 4.59 10.98
CA ILE A 161 11.68 5.92 11.30
C ILE A 161 10.73 6.99 10.78
N GLY A 162 10.23 7.82 11.70
CA GLY A 162 9.34 8.93 11.40
C GLY A 162 7.87 8.54 11.25
N ALA A 163 7.46 7.37 11.72
CA ALA A 163 6.06 7.05 11.89
C ALA A 163 5.43 7.90 13.01
N TYR A 164 4.21 8.39 12.78
CA TYR A 164 3.44 9.06 13.83
C TYR A 164 3.10 8.07 14.96
N LYS A 165 2.66 6.89 14.60
CA LYS A 165 2.35 5.78 15.51
C LYS A 165 2.52 4.45 14.80
N LYS A 166 2.90 3.40 15.54
CA LYS A 166 2.86 2.01 15.10
C LYS A 166 1.75 1.29 15.84
N VAL A 167 0.89 0.60 15.09
CA VAL A 167 -0.27 -0.12 15.64
C VAL A 167 -0.32 -1.54 15.08
N TYR A 168 -0.91 -2.46 15.82
CA TYR A 168 -1.08 -3.85 15.41
C TYR A 168 -2.55 -4.21 15.15
N GLN A 169 -3.46 -3.31 15.51
CA GLN A 169 -4.89 -3.39 15.25
C GLN A 169 -5.42 -2.00 14.91
N LEU A 170 -6.35 -1.92 13.96
CA LEU A 170 -7.06 -0.69 13.63
C LEU A 170 -8.35 -0.61 14.44
N ASN A 171 -8.60 0.55 15.04
CA ASN A 171 -9.82 0.84 15.79
C ASN A 171 -10.24 2.31 15.60
N LYS A 172 -11.41 2.68 16.15
CA LYS A 172 -11.99 4.03 16.04
C LYS A 172 -11.07 5.15 16.55
N ASN A 173 -10.27 4.88 17.60
CA ASN A 173 -9.38 5.89 18.19
C ASN A 173 -8.25 6.37 17.27
N ILE A 174 -8.14 5.78 16.08
CA ILE A 174 -7.18 6.22 15.04
C ILE A 174 -7.68 7.47 14.34
N ILE A 175 -8.99 7.67 14.24
CA ILE A 175 -9.62 8.75 13.46
C ILE A 175 -10.26 9.81 14.35
N LEU A 176 -10.75 9.42 15.52
CA LEU A 176 -11.58 10.27 16.42
C LEU A 176 -10.74 11.05 17.44
N ARG A 177 -9.55 11.52 17.08
CA ARG A 177 -8.73 12.42 17.91
C ARG A 177 -8.55 13.77 17.29
#